data_79e09f6385ff16c5c806e50567ff579d
#
_entry.id   79e09f6385ff16c5c806e50567ff579d
#
_cell.length_a   1.000
_cell.length_b   1.000
_cell.length_c   1.000
_cell.angle_alpha   90.00
_cell.angle_beta   90.00
_cell.angle_gamma   90.00
#
_symmetry.space_group_name_H-M   'P 1'
#
loop_
_entity.id
_entity.type
_entity.pdbx_description
1 polymer ?
#
loop_
_entity_poly.entity_id
_entity_poly.type
_entity_poly.pdbx_seq_one_letter_code
_entity_poly.pdbx_strand_id
1 'polypeptide(L)'
;NEFDNNKSVSILEQKIQEIDDLNTSLNEQNLSSVEQNLSLEQNQSLEQNFIPKDTNLTQDQNLAFDEDIHLNKISKKPKLAIIIDDMANASQVRGLKALNLKLNPSFFPPDKNHIETPKLALKFDFYMVHLPLAAINYNKPELDTLNPNDSKERIFKKIKQIKKDFKDLRYINNHTGSLFTSNEEAMRKLYEALKNQNIFFVDSKTIGNSKANKIAKELSMPYIQRDVFLDNEDDVNYVKKQLESAVKLAQKKGFVIAIGHPRKNTFKALEQSKNLLKGVDLVYLSEIYGK
;
A
#
# COMPACT_ATOMS: atom_id res chain seq x y z
N ASN A 1 29.87 31.72 35.31
CA ASN A 1 28.56 31.21 34.84
C ASN A 1 28.28 31.42 33.34
N GLU A 2 28.89 32.39 32.65
CA GLU A 2 28.77 32.53 31.18
C GLU A 2 29.76 31.62 30.40
N PHE A 3 30.91 31.28 31.01
CA PHE A 3 31.90 30.40 30.38
C PHE A 3 31.50 28.94 30.29
N ASP A 4 30.64 28.44 31.20
CA ASP A 4 30.16 27.06 31.18
C ASP A 4 29.03 26.84 30.16
N ASN A 5 28.20 27.85 29.89
CA ASN A 5 27.15 27.77 28.89
C ASN A 5 27.68 27.70 27.44
N ASN A 6 28.73 28.46 27.12
CA ASN A 6 29.33 28.43 25.77
C ASN A 6 30.01 27.10 25.45
N LYS A 7 30.56 26.42 26.44
CA LYS A 7 31.20 25.11 26.27
C LYS A 7 30.18 24.01 26.08
N SER A 8 29.02 24.08 26.75
CA SER A 8 27.95 23.15 26.60
C SER A 8 27.21 23.28 25.26
N VAL A 9 27.07 24.52 24.75
CA VAL A 9 26.48 24.78 23.42
C VAL A 9 27.37 24.23 22.31
N SER A 10 28.69 24.46 22.38
CA SER A 10 29.65 23.97 21.38
C SER A 10 29.73 22.43 21.33
N ILE A 11 29.60 21.75 22.47
CA ILE A 11 29.53 20.28 22.52
C ILE A 11 28.25 19.76 21.92
N LEU A 12 27.12 20.46 22.08
CA LEU A 12 25.84 20.09 21.51
C LEU A 12 25.86 20.26 19.99
N GLU A 13 26.40 21.35 19.49
CA GLU A 13 26.57 21.61 18.06
C GLU A 13 27.47 20.56 17.38
N GLN A 14 28.58 20.16 18.02
CA GLN A 14 29.42 19.08 17.51
C GLN A 14 28.68 17.74 17.46
N LYS A 15 27.90 17.40 18.46
CA LYS A 15 27.11 16.16 18.45
C LYS A 15 25.99 16.16 17.41
N ILE A 16 25.37 17.31 17.13
CA ILE A 16 24.40 17.46 16.07
C ILE A 16 25.04 17.20 14.71
N GLN A 17 26.22 17.79 14.48
CA GLN A 17 26.98 17.60 13.24
C GLN A 17 27.38 16.12 13.03
N GLU A 18 27.89 15.45 14.09
CA GLU A 18 28.22 14.02 14.03
C GLU A 18 26.99 13.12 13.69
N ILE A 19 25.79 13.49 14.18
CA ILE A 19 24.56 12.77 13.86
C ILE A 19 24.14 13.01 12.41
N ASP A 20 24.29 14.23 11.90
CA ASP A 20 23.95 14.55 10.50
C ASP A 20 24.92 13.86 9.52
N ASP A 21 26.21 13.81 9.84
CA ASP A 21 27.20 13.09 9.05
C ASP A 21 26.97 11.57 9.04
N LEU A 22 26.57 11.00 10.18
CA LEU A 22 26.18 9.59 10.30
C LEU A 22 24.92 9.27 9.49
N ASN A 23 23.92 10.14 9.51
CA ASN A 23 22.68 9.97 8.73
C ASN A 23 22.94 10.06 7.23
N THR A 24 23.85 10.94 6.81
CA THR A 24 24.28 11.09 5.42
C THR A 24 24.99 9.83 4.93
N SER A 25 25.93 9.29 5.71
CA SER A 25 26.65 8.05 5.42
C SER A 25 25.73 6.82 5.36
N LEU A 26 24.73 6.71 6.25
CA LEU A 26 23.73 5.64 6.24
C LEU A 26 22.80 5.72 5.02
N ASN A 27 22.46 6.92 4.56
CA ASN A 27 21.68 7.11 3.34
C ASN A 27 22.48 6.73 2.09
N GLU A 28 23.75 7.04 2.01
CA GLU A 28 24.64 6.63 0.90
C GLU A 28 24.82 5.11 0.83
N GLN A 29 25.00 4.44 1.99
CA GLN A 29 25.06 2.97 2.04
C GLN A 29 23.77 2.29 1.66
N ASN A 30 22.61 2.85 2.02
CA ASN A 30 21.30 2.35 1.61
C ASN A 30 21.03 2.53 0.11
N LEU A 31 21.48 3.64 -0.49
CA LEU A 31 21.40 3.85 -1.94
C LEU A 31 22.26 2.84 -2.71
N SER A 32 23.50 2.59 -2.27
CA SER A 32 24.38 1.62 -2.93
C SER A 32 23.88 0.17 -2.82
N SER A 33 23.23 -0.20 -1.72
CA SER A 33 22.61 -1.53 -1.55
C SER A 33 21.34 -1.71 -2.38
N VAL A 34 20.58 -0.65 -2.63
CA VAL A 34 19.42 -0.67 -3.53
C VAL A 34 19.85 -0.80 -4.99
N GLU A 35 20.92 -0.13 -5.41
CA GLU A 35 21.47 -0.27 -6.77
C GLU A 35 22.08 -1.64 -7.02
N GLN A 36 22.75 -2.25 -6.03
CA GLN A 36 23.25 -3.64 -6.13
C GLN A 36 22.15 -4.67 -6.20
N ASN A 37 21.05 -4.51 -5.46
CA ASN A 37 19.89 -5.41 -5.53
C ASN A 37 19.13 -5.29 -6.85
N LEU A 38 19.03 -4.10 -7.44
CA LEU A 38 18.45 -3.90 -8.77
C LEU A 38 19.26 -4.57 -9.87
N SER A 39 20.60 -4.58 -9.77
CA SER A 39 21.47 -5.25 -10.74
C SER A 39 21.44 -6.79 -10.62
N LEU A 40 21.20 -7.33 -9.43
CA LEU A 40 21.05 -8.78 -9.19
C LEU A 40 19.71 -9.31 -9.68
N GLU A 41 18.62 -8.56 -9.55
CA GLU A 41 17.31 -8.96 -10.09
C GLU A 41 17.25 -8.90 -11.61
N GLN A 42 18.01 -8.02 -12.27
CA GLN A 42 18.10 -7.98 -13.72
C GLN A 42 18.89 -9.16 -14.32
N ASN A 43 19.83 -9.74 -13.59
CA ASN A 43 20.61 -10.89 -14.05
C ASN A 43 19.95 -12.25 -13.84
N GLN A 44 18.94 -12.36 -12.94
CA GLN A 44 18.20 -13.61 -12.72
C GLN A 44 17.02 -13.83 -13.68
N SER A 45 16.62 -12.84 -14.48
CA SER A 45 15.51 -12.96 -15.43
C SER A 45 15.90 -13.43 -16.82
N LEU A 46 17.17 -13.75 -17.07
CA LEU A 46 17.67 -14.13 -18.42
C LEU A 46 18.00 -15.63 -18.59
N GLU A 47 17.86 -16.46 -17.58
CA GLU A 47 18.12 -17.90 -17.71
C GLU A 47 16.90 -18.75 -17.32
N GLN A 48 15.89 -18.82 -18.18
CA GLN A 48 15.00 -19.99 -18.29
C GLN A 48 14.15 -19.91 -19.57
N ASN A 49 14.77 -20.19 -20.71
CA ASN A 49 14.05 -20.66 -21.90
C ASN A 49 14.78 -21.89 -22.44
N PHE A 50 14.39 -23.06 -21.96
CA PHE A 50 14.74 -24.34 -22.60
C PHE A 50 13.52 -24.88 -23.34
N ILE A 51 13.58 -24.91 -24.65
CA ILE A 51 12.63 -25.60 -25.53
C ILE A 51 13.25 -26.96 -25.91
N PRO A 52 12.58 -28.08 -25.72
CA PRO A 52 12.96 -29.33 -26.36
C PRO A 52 12.40 -29.36 -27.78
N LYS A 53 13.32 -29.60 -28.76
CA LYS A 53 12.98 -30.06 -30.12
C LYS A 53 12.79 -31.56 -30.07
N ASP A 54 11.76 -32.06 -30.78
CA ASP A 54 11.77 -33.24 -31.63
C ASP A 54 10.43 -33.32 -32.36
N THR A 55 10.50 -33.13 -33.66
CA THR A 55 10.46 -33.92 -34.90
C THR A 55 9.29 -34.92 -35.03
N ASN A 56 8.40 -34.78 -35.98
CA ASN A 56 8.33 -35.33 -37.32
C ASN A 56 6.94 -35.17 -37.96
N LEU A 57 6.94 -34.54 -39.12
CA LEU A 57 6.30 -34.84 -40.42
C LEU A 57 4.94 -35.55 -40.48
N THR A 58 3.94 -34.89 -41.07
CA THR A 58 3.43 -35.30 -42.41
C THR A 58 2.63 -34.15 -43.06
N GLN A 59 2.88 -34.01 -44.38
CA GLN A 59 2.13 -33.16 -45.32
C GLN A 59 0.69 -33.67 -45.50
N ASP A 60 -0.28 -32.81 -45.59
CA ASP A 60 -1.03 -32.47 -46.81
C ASP A 60 -2.31 -31.70 -46.50
N GLN A 61 -2.56 -30.77 -47.32
CA GLN A 61 -3.79 -30.23 -47.89
C GLN A 61 -4.06 -28.74 -47.63
N ASN A 62 -3.83 -28.03 -48.73
CA ASN A 62 -4.37 -26.70 -49.00
C ASN A 62 -5.88 -26.62 -48.77
N LEU A 63 -6.31 -25.71 -47.96
CA LEU A 63 -7.57 -24.99 -48.11
C LEU A 63 -7.31 -23.56 -47.73
N ALA A 64 -7.34 -22.68 -48.69
CA ALA A 64 -7.41 -21.24 -48.52
C ALA A 64 -8.71 -20.90 -47.78
N PHE A 65 -8.58 -20.36 -46.61
CA PHE A 65 -9.62 -19.56 -45.98
C PHE A 65 -9.00 -18.21 -45.71
N ASP A 66 -9.31 -17.28 -46.61
CA ASP A 66 -9.35 -15.86 -46.35
C ASP A 66 -10.44 -15.66 -45.27
N GLU A 67 -10.02 -15.34 -44.08
CA GLU A 67 -10.89 -14.67 -43.13
C GLU A 67 -10.02 -13.70 -42.34
N ASP A 68 -10.23 -12.42 -42.62
CA ASP A 68 -9.95 -11.29 -41.77
C ASP A 68 -10.53 -11.51 -40.38
N ILE A 69 -9.87 -12.27 -39.55
CA ILE A 69 -10.12 -12.23 -38.10
C ILE A 69 -9.44 -10.96 -37.58
N HIS A 70 -10.11 -9.85 -37.74
CA HIS A 70 -9.94 -8.71 -36.82
C HIS A 70 -10.23 -9.22 -35.40
N LEU A 71 -9.25 -9.87 -34.81
CA LEU A 71 -9.17 -10.02 -33.36
C LEU A 71 -9.12 -8.60 -32.79
N ASN A 72 -10.30 -8.06 -32.51
CA ASN A 72 -10.49 -6.98 -31.55
C ASN A 72 -9.84 -7.44 -30.24
N LYS A 73 -8.52 -7.27 -30.13
CA LYS A 73 -7.81 -7.24 -28.87
C LYS A 73 -8.39 -6.03 -28.15
N ILE A 74 -9.49 -6.23 -27.42
CA ILE A 74 -9.96 -5.28 -26.41
C ILE A 74 -8.79 -5.21 -25.44
N SER A 75 -7.91 -4.26 -25.67
CA SER A 75 -6.83 -3.93 -24.76
C SER A 75 -7.49 -3.46 -23.46
N LYS A 76 -7.66 -4.40 -22.52
CA LYS A 76 -8.13 -4.04 -21.18
C LYS A 76 -7.11 -3.06 -20.63
N LYS A 77 -7.57 -1.83 -20.32
CA LYS A 77 -6.74 -0.84 -19.68
C LYS A 77 -6.13 -1.44 -18.40
N PRO A 78 -4.88 -1.08 -18.07
CA PRO A 78 -4.29 -1.50 -16.80
C PRO A 78 -5.10 -0.93 -15.64
N LYS A 79 -5.17 -1.68 -14.53
CA LYS A 79 -5.96 -1.32 -13.36
C LYS A 79 -5.13 -0.53 -12.35
N LEU A 80 -5.73 0.50 -11.76
CA LEU A 80 -5.13 1.27 -10.67
C LEU A 80 -6.13 1.38 -9.51
N ALA A 81 -5.80 0.78 -8.38
CA ALA A 81 -6.51 0.98 -7.12
C ALA A 81 -5.81 2.09 -6.32
N ILE A 82 -6.49 3.21 -6.08
CA ILE A 82 -5.97 4.29 -5.23
C ILE A 82 -6.69 4.22 -3.89
N ILE A 83 -5.94 3.96 -2.84
CA ILE A 83 -6.40 3.95 -1.45
C ILE A 83 -6.16 5.33 -0.86
N ILE A 84 -7.14 5.85 -0.12
CA ILE A 84 -7.01 7.09 0.65
C ILE A 84 -7.16 6.72 2.13
N ASP A 85 -6.01 6.68 2.81
CA ASP A 85 -5.89 6.34 4.23
C ASP A 85 -6.34 7.48 5.15
N ASP A 86 -6.31 7.31 6.45
CA ASP A 86 -6.62 8.31 7.49
C ASP A 86 -8.00 8.99 7.33
N MET A 87 -8.99 8.30 6.75
CA MET A 87 -10.34 8.83 6.67
C MET A 87 -11.00 8.83 8.06
N ALA A 88 -11.34 10.02 8.57
CA ALA A 88 -11.76 10.20 9.96
C ALA A 88 -13.02 11.06 10.11
N ASN A 89 -13.33 11.95 9.17
CA ASN A 89 -14.35 12.96 9.36
C ASN A 89 -15.16 13.33 8.11
N ALA A 90 -16.28 14.00 8.30
CA ALA A 90 -17.20 14.35 7.23
C ALA A 90 -16.61 15.34 6.20
N SER A 91 -15.64 16.17 6.56
CA SER A 91 -15.00 17.10 5.62
C SER A 91 -14.14 16.34 4.59
N GLN A 92 -13.36 15.35 5.07
CA GLN A 92 -12.57 14.46 4.20
C GLN A 92 -13.48 13.67 3.25
N VAL A 93 -14.61 13.15 3.75
CA VAL A 93 -15.61 12.45 2.93
C VAL A 93 -16.16 13.35 1.82
N ARG A 94 -16.52 14.60 2.14
CA ARG A 94 -17.01 15.56 1.13
C ARG A 94 -15.93 15.87 0.09
N GLY A 95 -14.69 16.11 0.53
CA GLY A 95 -13.56 16.36 -0.37
C GLY A 95 -13.29 15.20 -1.31
N LEU A 96 -13.28 13.97 -0.78
CA LEU A 96 -13.06 12.76 -1.57
C LEU A 96 -14.18 12.54 -2.61
N LYS A 97 -15.45 12.68 -2.21
CA LYS A 97 -16.60 12.52 -3.12
C LYS A 97 -16.64 13.61 -4.21
N ALA A 98 -16.18 14.82 -3.92
CA ALA A 98 -16.13 15.91 -4.89
C ALA A 98 -15.17 15.62 -6.06
N LEU A 99 -14.17 14.76 -5.87
CA LEU A 99 -13.27 14.33 -6.96
C LEU A 99 -13.99 13.54 -8.05
N ASN A 100 -15.11 12.90 -7.73
CA ASN A 100 -15.84 12.02 -8.65
C ASN A 100 -14.92 10.99 -9.35
N LEU A 101 -14.07 10.36 -8.56
CA LEU A 101 -13.16 9.29 -8.96
C LEU A 101 -13.49 8.01 -8.17
N LYS A 102 -13.28 6.86 -8.77
CA LYS A 102 -13.40 5.57 -8.09
C LYS A 102 -12.16 5.36 -7.22
N LEU A 103 -12.29 5.63 -5.92
CA LEU A 103 -11.22 5.57 -4.92
C LEU A 103 -11.59 4.61 -3.79
N ASN A 104 -10.60 4.12 -3.07
CA ASN A 104 -10.75 3.15 -2.00
C ASN A 104 -10.51 3.86 -0.64
N PRO A 105 -11.53 4.50 -0.03
CA PRO A 105 -11.36 5.16 1.26
C PRO A 105 -11.12 4.14 2.38
N SER A 106 -10.11 4.39 3.20
CA SER A 106 -9.76 3.56 4.36
C SER A 106 -9.92 4.36 5.64
N PHE A 107 -10.87 3.94 6.49
CA PHE A 107 -11.33 4.66 7.66
C PHE A 107 -10.67 4.13 8.95
N PHE A 108 -10.34 5.02 9.88
CA PHE A 108 -10.00 4.60 11.22
C PHE A 108 -11.14 3.81 11.87
N PRO A 109 -10.83 2.77 12.69
CA PRO A 109 -11.82 2.16 13.58
C PRO A 109 -12.45 3.22 14.50
N PRO A 110 -13.72 3.05 14.92
CA PRO A 110 -14.34 4.01 15.81
C PRO A 110 -13.68 3.99 17.18
N ASP A 111 -13.38 5.17 17.67
CA ASP A 111 -12.92 5.47 19.02
C ASP A 111 -13.48 6.83 19.46
N LYS A 112 -13.02 7.38 20.62
CA LYS A 112 -13.50 8.69 21.07
C LYS A 112 -13.18 9.85 20.11
N ASN A 113 -12.18 9.71 19.25
CA ASN A 113 -11.79 10.72 18.26
C ASN A 113 -12.47 10.49 16.90
N HIS A 114 -12.90 9.25 16.62
CA HIS A 114 -13.36 8.80 15.30
C HIS A 114 -14.75 8.11 15.36
N ILE A 115 -15.64 8.55 16.24
CA ILE A 115 -16.94 7.89 16.55
C ILE A 115 -17.79 7.65 15.30
N GLU A 116 -17.78 8.58 14.35
CA GLU A 116 -18.68 8.57 13.18
C GLU A 116 -18.13 7.79 11.98
N THR A 117 -16.91 7.25 12.04
CA THR A 117 -16.28 6.60 10.88
C THR A 117 -17.09 5.46 10.27
N PRO A 118 -17.78 4.57 11.03
CA PRO A 118 -18.62 3.56 10.43
C PRO A 118 -19.78 4.12 9.60
N LYS A 119 -20.44 5.19 10.10
CA LYS A 119 -21.53 5.86 9.36
C LYS A 119 -21.02 6.60 8.13
N LEU A 120 -19.81 7.17 8.22
CA LEU A 120 -19.17 7.86 7.11
C LEU A 120 -18.78 6.89 6.00
N ALA A 121 -18.30 5.69 6.35
CA ALA A 121 -17.94 4.63 5.42
C ALA A 121 -19.14 4.18 4.56
N LEU A 122 -20.34 4.10 5.14
CA LEU A 122 -21.58 3.73 4.42
C LEU A 122 -21.99 4.73 3.32
N LYS A 123 -21.31 5.87 3.18
CA LYS A 123 -21.53 6.80 2.07
C LYS A 123 -20.80 6.42 0.79
N PHE A 124 -20.07 5.31 0.80
CA PHE A 124 -19.30 4.78 -0.32
C PHE A 124 -19.74 3.34 -0.66
N ASP A 125 -19.69 2.99 -1.94
CA ASP A 125 -20.00 1.62 -2.41
C ASP A 125 -18.91 0.62 -2.01
N PHE A 126 -17.71 1.11 -1.76
CA PHE A 126 -16.56 0.34 -1.27
C PHE A 126 -15.79 1.15 -0.26
N TYR A 127 -15.33 0.51 0.79
CA TYR A 127 -14.47 1.10 1.81
C TYR A 127 -13.61 0.04 2.50
N MET A 128 -12.60 0.51 3.19
CA MET A 128 -11.64 -0.27 3.97
C MET A 128 -11.55 0.29 5.39
N VAL A 129 -10.87 -0.46 6.26
CA VAL A 129 -10.49 0.02 7.58
C VAL A 129 -8.99 0.17 7.70
N HIS A 130 -8.54 1.31 8.21
CA HIS A 130 -7.16 1.67 8.45
C HIS A 130 -6.80 1.35 9.90
N LEU A 131 -6.22 0.16 10.11
CA LEU A 131 -6.00 -0.43 11.44
C LEU A 131 -4.72 0.12 12.08
N PRO A 132 -4.81 0.79 13.24
CA PRO A 132 -3.63 1.25 13.96
C PRO A 132 -2.79 0.09 14.50
N LEU A 133 -1.54 0.02 14.05
CA LEU A 133 -0.53 -0.95 14.46
C LEU A 133 0.72 -0.22 14.98
N ALA A 134 1.36 -0.78 16.02
CA ALA A 134 2.53 -0.18 16.65
C ALA A 134 3.69 0.01 15.67
N ALA A 135 4.32 1.19 15.73
CA ALA A 135 5.47 1.56 14.92
C ALA A 135 6.74 1.75 15.76
N ILE A 136 7.89 1.60 15.11
CA ILE A 136 9.20 1.88 15.71
C ILE A 136 9.32 3.40 15.91
N ASN A 137 9.75 3.83 17.09
CA ASN A 137 10.04 5.24 17.43
C ASN A 137 8.85 6.20 17.18
N TYR A 138 7.62 5.74 17.38
CA TYR A 138 6.43 6.56 17.21
C TYR A 138 5.78 6.91 18.56
N ASN A 139 5.80 8.20 18.93
CA ASN A 139 5.46 8.66 20.28
C ASN A 139 3.98 9.04 20.46
N LYS A 140 3.18 9.02 19.38
CA LYS A 140 1.77 9.44 19.42
C LYS A 140 0.88 8.41 18.71
N PRO A 141 0.83 7.16 19.22
CA PRO A 141 -0.01 6.13 18.60
C PRO A 141 -1.49 6.51 18.70
N GLU A 142 -2.26 6.09 17.72
CA GLU A 142 -3.71 6.16 17.78
C GLU A 142 -4.24 5.33 18.95
N LEU A 143 -5.44 5.70 19.41
CA LEU A 143 -6.10 4.98 20.49
C LEU A 143 -6.32 3.52 20.08
N ASP A 144 -6.16 2.62 21.06
CA ASP A 144 -6.37 1.19 20.87
C ASP A 144 -5.51 0.57 19.74
N THR A 145 -4.30 1.14 19.53
CA THR A 145 -3.28 0.58 18.64
C THR A 145 -2.90 -0.84 19.08
N LEU A 146 -2.84 -1.79 18.15
CA LEU A 146 -2.37 -3.15 18.42
C LEU A 146 -0.85 -3.19 18.50
N ASN A 147 -0.34 -3.90 19.53
CA ASN A 147 1.08 -4.06 19.80
C ASN A 147 1.53 -5.51 19.52
N PRO A 148 2.81 -5.76 19.20
CA PRO A 148 3.30 -7.11 18.93
C PRO A 148 3.08 -8.09 20.09
N ASN A 149 3.12 -7.59 21.33
CA ASN A 149 2.94 -8.38 22.54
C ASN A 149 1.48 -8.59 22.95
N ASP A 150 0.52 -8.05 22.20
CA ASP A 150 -0.90 -8.29 22.47
C ASP A 150 -1.22 -9.78 22.36
N SER A 151 -2.12 -10.24 23.25
CA SER A 151 -2.57 -11.63 23.21
C SER A 151 -3.40 -11.89 21.94
N LYS A 152 -3.47 -13.16 21.57
CA LYS A 152 -4.31 -13.60 20.46
C LYS A 152 -5.77 -13.19 20.65
N GLU A 153 -6.29 -13.35 21.87
CA GLU A 153 -7.67 -13.00 22.24
C GLU A 153 -7.94 -11.51 22.05
N ARG A 154 -6.99 -10.63 22.41
CA ARG A 154 -7.12 -9.19 22.22
C ARG A 154 -7.21 -8.85 20.73
N ILE A 155 -6.32 -9.40 19.91
CA ILE A 155 -6.30 -9.17 18.45
C ILE A 155 -7.60 -9.69 17.82
N PHE A 156 -8.02 -10.91 18.14
CA PHE A 156 -9.26 -11.49 17.65
C PHE A 156 -10.49 -10.67 18.04
N LYS A 157 -10.55 -10.21 19.31
CA LYS A 157 -11.63 -9.35 19.81
C LYS A 157 -11.69 -8.03 19.03
N LYS A 158 -10.52 -7.40 18.79
CA LYS A 158 -10.43 -6.13 18.02
C LYS A 158 -10.95 -6.32 16.59
N ILE A 159 -10.48 -7.35 15.87
CA ILE A 159 -10.89 -7.60 14.49
C ILE A 159 -12.39 -7.96 14.41
N LYS A 160 -12.88 -8.77 15.33
CA LYS A 160 -14.32 -9.10 15.43
C LYS A 160 -15.17 -7.85 15.67
N GLN A 161 -14.71 -6.94 16.56
CA GLN A 161 -15.41 -5.69 16.80
C GLN A 161 -15.44 -4.79 15.56
N ILE A 162 -14.30 -4.62 14.89
CA ILE A 162 -14.20 -3.86 13.64
C ILE A 162 -15.15 -4.44 12.58
N LYS A 163 -15.22 -5.77 12.44
CA LYS A 163 -16.15 -6.43 11.50
C LYS A 163 -17.62 -6.16 11.84
N LYS A 164 -17.93 -6.01 13.13
CA LYS A 164 -19.28 -5.66 13.60
C LYS A 164 -19.62 -4.19 13.31
N ASP A 165 -18.65 -3.28 13.49
CA ASP A 165 -18.85 -1.85 13.34
C ASP A 165 -18.96 -1.43 11.87
N PHE A 166 -18.24 -2.13 10.97
CA PHE A 166 -18.23 -1.86 9.54
C PHE A 166 -18.93 -2.98 8.76
N LYS A 167 -20.16 -2.68 8.30
CA LYS A 167 -20.95 -3.62 7.53
C LYS A 167 -20.23 -4.00 6.22
N ASP A 168 -20.24 -5.29 5.87
CA ASP A 168 -19.65 -5.82 4.63
C ASP A 168 -18.15 -5.55 4.43
N LEU A 169 -17.43 -5.22 5.51
CA LEU A 169 -15.97 -5.00 5.47
C LEU A 169 -15.23 -6.24 4.96
N ARG A 170 -14.35 -6.03 3.96
CA ARG A 170 -13.54 -7.09 3.36
C ARG A 170 -12.04 -6.80 3.35
N TYR A 171 -11.64 -5.57 3.53
CA TYR A 171 -10.25 -5.14 3.41
C TYR A 171 -9.84 -4.27 4.58
N ILE A 172 -8.67 -4.57 5.14
CA ILE A 172 -8.01 -3.79 6.18
C ILE A 172 -6.58 -3.53 5.74
N ASN A 173 -6.09 -2.31 5.89
CA ASN A 173 -4.67 -2.00 5.78
C ASN A 173 -4.14 -1.38 7.08
N ASN A 174 -2.83 -1.34 7.23
CA ASN A 174 -2.22 -0.83 8.46
C ASN A 174 -1.98 0.67 8.41
N HIS A 175 -2.45 1.38 9.47
CA HIS A 175 -1.95 2.69 9.86
C HIS A 175 -0.65 2.52 10.64
N THR A 176 0.43 3.18 10.19
CA THR A 176 1.79 2.96 10.72
C THR A 176 2.17 1.46 10.73
N GLY A 177 2.67 0.92 11.82
CA GLY A 177 2.80 -0.54 12.00
C GLY A 177 4.18 -1.12 11.73
N SER A 178 5.24 -0.32 11.59
CA SER A 178 6.59 -0.83 11.30
C SER A 178 7.11 -1.82 12.36
N LEU A 179 6.76 -1.62 13.64
CA LEU A 179 7.11 -2.55 14.72
C LEU A 179 6.25 -3.82 14.66
N PHE A 180 4.95 -3.66 14.43
CA PHE A 180 4.01 -4.78 14.40
C PHE A 180 4.23 -5.68 13.18
N THR A 181 4.33 -5.09 11.98
CA THR A 181 4.44 -5.84 10.73
C THR A 181 5.79 -6.55 10.57
N SER A 182 6.85 -6.08 11.24
CA SER A 182 8.14 -6.77 11.29
C SER A 182 8.17 -7.98 12.27
N ASN A 183 7.16 -8.10 13.14
CA ASN A 183 7.06 -9.20 14.10
C ASN A 183 6.22 -10.35 13.52
N GLU A 184 6.83 -11.52 13.37
CA GLU A 184 6.21 -12.66 12.71
C GLU A 184 5.03 -13.23 13.52
N GLU A 185 5.16 -13.34 14.85
CA GLU A 185 4.11 -13.86 15.71
C GLU A 185 2.90 -12.94 15.74
N ALA A 186 3.12 -11.63 15.85
CA ALA A 186 2.06 -10.64 15.80
C ALA A 186 1.30 -10.68 14.47
N MET A 187 2.03 -10.74 13.34
CA MET A 187 1.42 -10.85 12.02
C MET A 187 0.64 -12.16 11.85
N ARG A 188 1.12 -13.27 12.40
CA ARG A 188 0.38 -14.55 12.40
C ARG A 188 -0.95 -14.43 13.14
N LYS A 189 -0.94 -13.89 14.36
CA LYS A 189 -2.15 -13.67 15.14
C LYS A 189 -3.14 -12.78 14.37
N LEU A 190 -2.65 -11.71 13.74
CA LEU A 190 -3.48 -10.80 12.95
C LEU A 190 -4.09 -11.49 11.73
N TYR A 191 -3.29 -12.19 10.92
CA TYR A 191 -3.79 -12.89 9.73
C TYR A 191 -4.81 -13.99 10.08
N GLU A 192 -4.61 -14.73 11.17
CA GLU A 192 -5.57 -15.72 11.66
C GLU A 192 -6.90 -15.06 12.07
N ALA A 193 -6.85 -13.92 12.77
CA ALA A 193 -8.03 -13.15 13.13
C ALA A 193 -8.78 -12.63 11.89
N LEU A 194 -8.06 -12.11 10.90
CA LEU A 194 -8.62 -11.61 9.64
C LEU A 194 -9.24 -12.74 8.82
N LYS A 195 -8.55 -13.88 8.70
CA LYS A 195 -9.05 -15.07 8.01
C LYS A 195 -10.35 -15.58 8.64
N ASN A 196 -10.44 -15.59 9.97
CA ASN A 196 -11.65 -15.98 10.71
C ASN A 196 -12.85 -15.07 10.43
N GLN A 197 -12.61 -13.80 10.09
CA GLN A 197 -13.65 -12.82 9.74
C GLN A 197 -13.84 -12.62 8.23
N ASN A 198 -13.12 -13.40 7.41
CA ASN A 198 -13.14 -13.31 5.95
C ASN A 198 -12.73 -11.89 5.47
N ILE A 199 -11.63 -11.38 6.01
CA ILE A 199 -11.06 -10.06 5.71
C ILE A 199 -9.66 -10.23 5.12
N PHE A 200 -9.35 -9.49 4.06
CA PHE A 200 -8.03 -9.41 3.45
C PHE A 200 -7.19 -8.31 4.10
N PHE A 201 -5.91 -8.60 4.25
CA PHE A 201 -4.93 -7.60 4.70
C PHE A 201 -4.22 -6.97 3.51
N VAL A 202 -4.08 -5.65 3.52
CA VAL A 202 -3.28 -4.88 2.57
C VAL A 202 -2.09 -4.29 3.32
N ASP A 203 -0.90 -4.75 3.02
CA ASP A 203 0.34 -4.25 3.62
C ASP A 203 0.66 -2.86 3.06
N SER A 204 0.55 -1.81 3.90
CA SER A 204 0.91 -0.44 3.54
C SER A 204 2.42 -0.25 3.36
N LYS A 205 3.24 -1.28 3.59
CA LYS A 205 4.71 -1.28 3.41
C LYS A 205 5.40 -0.13 4.14
N THR A 206 5.11 0.00 5.43
CA THR A 206 5.74 0.99 6.31
C THR A 206 7.16 0.59 6.75
N ILE A 207 7.57 -0.66 6.43
CA ILE A 207 8.92 -1.18 6.68
C ILE A 207 9.27 -2.24 5.62
N GLY A 208 10.55 -2.31 5.23
CA GLY A 208 11.02 -3.24 4.19
C GLY A 208 10.95 -4.72 4.60
N ASN A 209 11.18 -5.04 5.89
CA ASN A 209 11.21 -6.40 6.41
C ASN A 209 9.86 -6.90 6.97
N SER A 210 8.73 -6.36 6.46
CA SER A 210 7.38 -6.82 6.82
C SER A 210 7.25 -8.34 6.66
N LYS A 211 6.64 -9.01 7.65
CA LYS A 211 6.36 -10.45 7.64
C LYS A 211 5.04 -10.81 6.97
N ALA A 212 4.30 -9.80 6.48
CA ALA A 212 2.98 -10.00 5.88
C ALA A 212 3.01 -11.00 4.71
N ASN A 213 3.99 -10.90 3.79
CA ASN A 213 4.12 -11.82 2.66
C ASN A 213 4.31 -13.28 3.12
N LYS A 214 5.24 -13.50 4.05
CA LYS A 214 5.52 -14.83 4.61
C LYS A 214 4.25 -15.45 5.20
N ILE A 215 3.57 -14.72 6.08
CA ILE A 215 2.39 -15.22 6.79
C ILE A 215 1.19 -15.42 5.86
N ALA A 216 0.96 -14.49 4.91
CA ALA A 216 -0.08 -14.66 3.90
C ALA A 216 0.10 -15.98 3.14
N LYS A 217 1.33 -16.26 2.68
CA LYS A 217 1.67 -17.49 1.96
C LYS A 217 1.44 -18.75 2.81
N GLU A 218 1.89 -18.76 4.06
CA GLU A 218 1.72 -19.89 4.98
C GLU A 218 0.25 -20.21 5.28
N LEU A 219 -0.60 -19.17 5.33
CA LEU A 219 -2.03 -19.32 5.61
C LEU A 219 -2.88 -19.44 4.34
N SER A 220 -2.26 -19.56 3.16
CA SER A 220 -2.93 -19.61 1.85
C SER A 220 -3.88 -18.44 1.64
N MET A 221 -3.45 -17.24 2.03
CA MET A 221 -4.14 -15.97 1.79
C MET A 221 -3.39 -15.15 0.75
N PRO A 222 -4.07 -14.31 -0.04
CA PRO A 222 -3.39 -13.43 -0.98
C PRO A 222 -2.51 -12.42 -0.22
N TYR A 223 -1.30 -12.22 -0.71
CA TYR A 223 -0.46 -11.11 -0.28
C TYR A 223 -0.77 -9.88 -1.13
N ILE A 224 -1.33 -8.87 -0.49
CA ILE A 224 -1.72 -7.59 -1.10
C ILE A 224 -0.84 -6.51 -0.49
N GLN A 225 -0.19 -5.70 -1.31
CA GLN A 225 0.70 -4.65 -0.82
C GLN A 225 0.57 -3.37 -1.63
N ARG A 226 0.98 -2.26 -1.03
CA ARG A 226 1.18 -1.00 -1.73
C ARG A 226 2.36 -1.09 -2.70
N ASP A 227 2.15 -0.63 -3.93
CA ASP A 227 3.20 -0.45 -4.93
C ASP A 227 3.76 0.98 -4.92
N VAL A 228 2.89 2.00 -4.78
CA VAL A 228 3.29 3.42 -4.84
C VAL A 228 2.75 4.19 -3.66
N PHE A 229 3.58 5.03 -3.04
CA PHE A 229 3.17 5.99 -2.02
C PHE A 229 3.03 7.37 -2.65
N LEU A 230 1.82 7.93 -2.63
CA LEU A 230 1.50 9.12 -3.43
C LEU A 230 1.97 10.43 -2.79
N ASP A 231 1.88 10.55 -1.48
CA ASP A 231 2.03 11.81 -0.76
C ASP A 231 2.98 11.72 0.45
N ASN A 232 4.12 11.06 0.25
CA ASN A 232 5.22 11.08 1.21
C ASN A 232 5.67 12.53 1.50
N GLU A 233 5.66 13.37 0.46
CA GLU A 233 5.79 14.82 0.57
C GLU A 233 4.41 15.46 0.33
N ASP A 234 4.01 16.39 1.19
CA ASP A 234 2.74 17.13 1.06
C ASP A 234 2.86 18.27 0.05
N ASP A 235 3.15 17.91 -1.20
CA ASP A 235 3.29 18.82 -2.35
C ASP A 235 2.52 18.32 -3.57
N VAL A 236 1.81 19.22 -4.25
CA VAL A 236 0.97 18.89 -5.42
C VAL A 236 1.78 18.29 -6.56
N ASN A 237 2.96 18.82 -6.86
CA ASN A 237 3.79 18.35 -7.97
C ASN A 237 4.44 17.00 -7.65
N TYR A 238 4.83 16.80 -6.38
CA TYR A 238 5.30 15.49 -5.91
C TYR A 238 4.22 14.43 -6.11
N VAL A 239 3.00 14.65 -5.62
CA VAL A 239 1.89 13.71 -5.76
C VAL A 239 1.58 13.42 -7.24
N LYS A 240 1.61 14.44 -8.11
CA LYS A 240 1.41 14.26 -9.57
C LYS A 240 2.48 13.35 -10.18
N LYS A 241 3.76 13.51 -9.81
CA LYS A 241 4.85 12.62 -10.26
C LYS A 241 4.62 11.18 -9.78
N GLN A 242 4.15 10.99 -8.54
CA GLN A 242 3.83 9.66 -8.03
C GLN A 242 2.64 9.03 -8.76
N LEU A 243 1.61 9.81 -9.12
CA LEU A 243 0.50 9.34 -9.96
C LEU A 243 0.98 8.92 -11.36
N GLU A 244 1.87 9.69 -11.99
CA GLU A 244 2.50 9.30 -13.27
C GLU A 244 3.26 7.99 -13.14
N SER A 245 4.04 7.82 -12.06
CA SER A 245 4.77 6.59 -11.77
C SER A 245 3.83 5.40 -11.57
N ALA A 246 2.72 5.61 -10.85
CA ALA A 246 1.70 4.58 -10.64
C ALA A 246 1.04 4.13 -11.96
N VAL A 247 0.70 5.08 -12.84
CA VAL A 247 0.13 4.78 -14.16
C VAL A 247 1.13 4.03 -15.03
N LYS A 248 2.39 4.48 -15.12
CA LYS A 248 3.46 3.79 -15.87
C LYS A 248 3.70 2.37 -15.33
N LEU A 249 3.69 2.20 -14.01
CA LEU A 249 3.86 0.90 -13.38
C LEU A 249 2.66 -0.02 -13.68
N ALA A 250 1.42 0.51 -13.63
CA ALA A 250 0.23 -0.24 -13.99
C ALA A 250 0.26 -0.73 -15.45
N GLN A 251 0.76 0.08 -16.38
CA GLN A 251 0.96 -0.31 -17.78
C GLN A 251 1.93 -1.50 -17.93
N LYS A 252 2.94 -1.60 -17.05
CA LYS A 252 3.92 -2.71 -17.07
C LYS A 252 3.39 -3.97 -16.35
N LYS A 253 2.73 -3.81 -15.20
CA LYS A 253 2.32 -4.92 -14.31
C LYS A 253 0.89 -5.40 -14.55
N GLY A 254 0.05 -4.65 -15.29
CA GLY A 254 -1.37 -4.91 -15.46
C GLY A 254 -2.23 -4.32 -14.35
N PHE A 255 -1.75 -4.25 -13.11
CA PHE A 255 -2.42 -3.54 -12.02
C PHE A 255 -1.40 -2.99 -11.01
N VAL A 256 -1.83 -1.94 -10.26
CA VAL A 256 -1.04 -1.26 -9.22
C VAL A 256 -1.95 -0.82 -8.09
N ILE A 257 -1.43 -0.84 -6.87
CA ILE A 257 -2.04 -0.27 -5.68
C ILE A 257 -1.23 0.95 -5.25
N ALA A 258 -1.85 2.12 -5.25
CA ALA A 258 -1.28 3.36 -4.75
C ALA A 258 -1.98 3.79 -3.46
N ILE A 259 -1.25 4.35 -2.50
CA ILE A 259 -1.79 4.87 -1.24
C ILE A 259 -1.44 6.35 -1.11
N GLY A 260 -2.43 7.15 -0.71
CA GLY A 260 -2.28 8.54 -0.28
C GLY A 260 -3.23 8.85 0.87
N HIS A 261 -3.23 10.11 1.33
CA HIS A 261 -4.01 10.58 2.48
C HIS A 261 -4.96 11.71 2.09
N PRO A 262 -6.00 12.02 2.91
CA PRO A 262 -7.00 13.02 2.56
C PRO A 262 -6.49 14.45 2.81
N ARG A 263 -5.30 14.74 2.27
CA ARG A 263 -4.65 16.06 2.35
C ARG A 263 -5.14 16.97 1.24
N LYS A 264 -5.13 18.27 1.47
CA LYS A 264 -5.52 19.26 0.46
C LYS A 264 -4.71 19.14 -0.83
N ASN A 265 -3.40 18.92 -0.71
CA ASN A 265 -2.51 18.81 -1.87
C ASN A 265 -2.71 17.48 -2.62
N THR A 266 -2.98 16.38 -1.93
CA THR A 266 -3.33 15.09 -2.54
C THR A 266 -4.62 15.19 -3.35
N PHE A 267 -5.68 15.79 -2.78
CA PHE A 267 -6.93 15.99 -3.51
C PHE A 267 -6.77 16.93 -4.72
N LYS A 268 -6.01 18.02 -4.57
CA LYS A 268 -5.69 18.92 -5.68
C LYS A 268 -4.91 18.23 -6.80
N ALA A 269 -3.94 17.40 -6.45
CA ALA A 269 -3.16 16.64 -7.43
C ALA A 269 -4.03 15.61 -8.17
N LEU A 270 -4.91 14.88 -7.46
CA LEU A 270 -5.86 13.94 -8.06
C LEU A 270 -6.81 14.64 -9.03
N GLU A 271 -7.37 15.79 -8.64
CA GLU A 271 -8.24 16.59 -9.50
C GLU A 271 -7.52 17.02 -10.78
N GLN A 272 -6.31 17.54 -10.67
CA GLN A 272 -5.50 17.99 -11.79
C GLN A 272 -4.98 16.85 -12.68
N SER A 273 -4.95 15.62 -12.16
CA SER A 273 -4.45 14.45 -12.88
C SER A 273 -5.55 13.60 -13.54
N LYS A 274 -6.81 14.06 -13.57
CA LYS A 274 -7.93 13.32 -14.17
C LYS A 274 -7.67 12.89 -15.61
N ASN A 275 -7.00 13.72 -16.41
CA ASN A 275 -6.66 13.36 -17.79
C ASN A 275 -5.62 12.24 -17.86
N LEU A 276 -4.61 12.25 -16.99
CA LEU A 276 -3.64 11.16 -16.85
C LEU A 276 -4.34 9.85 -16.46
N LEU A 277 -5.25 9.92 -15.49
CA LEU A 277 -5.98 8.78 -14.96
C LEU A 277 -6.94 8.12 -15.97
N LYS A 278 -7.30 8.80 -17.08
CA LYS A 278 -8.01 8.17 -18.20
C LYS A 278 -7.22 7.06 -18.90
N GLY A 279 -5.90 7.02 -18.70
CA GLY A 279 -5.02 5.97 -19.23
C GLY A 279 -5.10 4.63 -18.51
N VAL A 280 -5.80 4.55 -17.37
CA VAL A 280 -6.01 3.36 -16.55
C VAL A 280 -7.49 3.20 -16.18
N ASP A 281 -7.89 1.99 -15.77
CA ASP A 281 -9.15 1.76 -15.10
C ASP A 281 -8.97 1.92 -13.59
N LEU A 282 -9.60 2.97 -13.03
CA LEU A 282 -9.68 3.10 -11.58
C LEU A 282 -10.63 2.05 -11.03
N VAL A 283 -10.17 1.24 -10.09
CA VAL A 283 -10.89 0.08 -9.59
C VAL A 283 -10.92 0.02 -8.05
N TYR A 284 -11.93 -0.65 -7.51
CA TYR A 284 -11.90 -1.10 -6.14
C TYR A 284 -11.01 -2.35 -6.00
N LEU A 285 -10.41 -2.57 -4.83
CA LEU A 285 -9.62 -3.77 -4.56
C LEU A 285 -10.43 -5.06 -4.77
N SER A 286 -11.74 -5.02 -4.50
CA SER A 286 -12.65 -6.14 -4.75
C SER A 286 -12.76 -6.56 -6.22
N GLU A 287 -12.43 -5.69 -7.15
CA GLU A 287 -12.41 -5.98 -8.59
C GLU A 287 -11.10 -6.68 -9.03
N ILE A 288 -10.12 -6.75 -8.14
CA ILE A 288 -8.84 -7.44 -8.35
C ILE A 288 -8.81 -8.76 -7.57
N TYR A 289 -9.16 -8.71 -6.28
CA TYR A 289 -8.98 -9.83 -5.33
C TYR A 289 -10.29 -10.53 -4.93
N GLY A 290 -11.43 -10.04 -5.42
CA GLY A 290 -12.76 -10.60 -5.12
C GLY A 290 -13.48 -9.93 -3.94
N LYS A 291 -14.77 -10.25 -3.82
CA LYS A 291 -15.68 -9.72 -2.78
C LYS A 291 -15.68 -10.61 -1.55
#